data_95f6c1d8da740efc6b6002c70139596b
#
_entry.id   95f6c1d8da740efc6b6002c70139596b
#
_cell.length_a   1.000
_cell.length_b   1.000
_cell.length_c   1.000
_cell.angle_alpha   90.00
_cell.angle_beta   90.00
_cell.angle_gamma   90.00
#
_symmetry.space_group_name_H-M   'P 1'
#
loop_
_entity.id
_entity.type
_entity.pdbx_description
1 polymer ?
#
loop_
_entity_poly.entity_id
_entity_poly.type
_entity_poly.pdbx_seq_one_letter_code
_entity_poly.pdbx_strand_id
1 'polypeptide(L)'
;MSVDVALEPAAAFEVLIEELNAALRRRGIRFETGADGRLIHDGTVVGRVIVWEPSERCVLEWRPASWQPDQRTTVEIRVDAADDVSRLTVEQSDWQSVTGDDAELMGWFASEVSAPFLAAMVPAALGDWLTDRRARRPSGAQARATYRDPLFHYPNFHAILAELALTPADYLVEVGCGGGAFLKMALQSGCRAVGVDYSPDMIEVARDVNADAIAAGRLEIVEANAASLPLPESVFTCAVITGVLGFLSDPVAALKELRRVLAPDGRAVVMGTDPEDRDTPAAPEPMASRLRFYEEEDLGALARAAGFEEVRVVRRTLERYAREVGIPDVALPLFSGPGTRFLLVTKS
;
A
#
# COMPACT_ATOMS: atom_id res chain seq x y z
N MET A 1 -8.40 28.16 -4.77
CA MET A 1 -8.22 27.54 -3.44
C MET A 1 -6.78 27.16 -3.29
N SER A 2 -6.14 27.46 -2.14
CA SER A 2 -4.72 27.15 -1.94
C SER A 2 -4.51 26.49 -0.59
N VAL A 3 -3.49 25.63 -0.51
CA VAL A 3 -3.09 24.93 0.71
C VAL A 3 -1.58 24.76 0.72
N ASP A 4 -0.96 24.93 1.89
CA ASP A 4 0.46 24.68 2.09
C ASP A 4 0.66 23.26 2.63
N VAL A 5 1.57 22.49 2.01
CA VAL A 5 1.89 21.12 2.40
C VAL A 5 3.39 20.98 2.65
N ALA A 6 3.76 20.24 3.69
CA ALA A 6 5.16 19.99 4.03
C ALA A 6 5.75 18.89 3.12
N LEU A 7 5.78 19.16 1.83
CA LEU A 7 6.33 18.28 0.80
C LEU A 7 7.11 19.12 -0.20
N GLU A 8 8.16 18.56 -0.78
CA GLU A 8 8.84 19.14 -1.95
C GLU A 8 7.88 19.22 -3.15
N PRO A 9 8.02 20.20 -4.06
CA PRO A 9 7.09 20.42 -5.18
C PRO A 9 6.83 19.19 -6.03
N ALA A 10 7.85 18.38 -6.31
CA ALA A 10 7.69 17.15 -7.09
C ALA A 10 6.79 16.13 -6.37
N ALA A 11 7.02 15.93 -5.07
CA ALA A 11 6.20 15.03 -4.27
C ALA A 11 4.78 15.58 -4.07
N ALA A 12 4.64 16.88 -3.87
CA ALA A 12 3.35 17.53 -3.74
C ALA A 12 2.51 17.41 -5.01
N PHE A 13 3.13 17.61 -6.18
CA PHE A 13 2.48 17.45 -7.49
C PHE A 13 2.04 16.00 -7.71
N GLU A 14 2.92 15.03 -7.50
CA GLU A 14 2.61 13.61 -7.67
C GLU A 14 1.41 13.20 -6.80
N VAL A 15 1.47 13.54 -5.52
CA VAL A 15 0.41 13.29 -4.55
C VAL A 15 -0.92 13.91 -4.99
N LEU A 16 -0.91 15.17 -5.41
CA LEU A 16 -2.12 15.87 -5.85
C LEU A 16 -2.75 15.19 -7.07
N ILE A 17 -1.94 14.82 -8.06
CA ILE A 17 -2.42 14.11 -9.26
C ILE A 17 -3.01 12.73 -8.90
N GLU A 18 -2.42 12.04 -7.94
CA GLU A 18 -2.94 10.76 -7.49
C GLU A 18 -4.26 10.90 -6.72
N GLU A 19 -4.39 11.90 -5.84
CA GLU A 19 -5.65 12.16 -5.14
C GLU A 19 -6.76 12.58 -6.12
N LEU A 20 -6.41 13.43 -7.11
CA LEU A 20 -7.33 13.76 -8.20
C LEU A 20 -7.77 12.50 -8.95
N ASN A 21 -6.83 11.62 -9.29
CA ASN A 21 -7.15 10.38 -9.99
C ASN A 21 -8.04 9.46 -9.14
N ALA A 22 -7.75 9.34 -7.84
CA ALA A 22 -8.58 8.56 -6.91
C ALA A 22 -10.00 9.14 -6.79
N ALA A 23 -10.12 10.47 -6.68
CA ALA A 23 -11.42 11.16 -6.62
C ALA A 23 -12.24 10.94 -7.90
N LEU A 24 -11.60 11.06 -9.06
CA LEU A 24 -12.22 10.84 -10.36
C LEU A 24 -12.69 9.38 -10.54
N ARG A 25 -11.88 8.40 -10.14
CA ARG A 25 -12.26 6.98 -10.19
C ARG A 25 -13.49 6.67 -9.35
N ARG A 26 -13.64 7.26 -8.16
CA ARG A 26 -14.86 7.10 -7.32
C ARG A 26 -16.14 7.57 -8.04
N ARG A 27 -15.99 8.39 -9.06
CA ARG A 27 -17.09 8.90 -9.91
C ARG A 27 -17.18 8.22 -11.28
N GLY A 28 -16.48 7.09 -11.46
CA GLY A 28 -16.47 6.35 -12.73
C GLY A 28 -15.64 7.01 -13.83
N ILE A 29 -14.82 8.01 -13.50
CA ILE A 29 -14.00 8.73 -14.47
C ILE A 29 -12.57 8.19 -14.44
N ARG A 30 -12.09 7.72 -15.58
CA ARG A 30 -10.70 7.30 -15.77
C ARG A 30 -9.88 8.50 -16.25
N PHE A 31 -8.84 8.84 -15.50
CA PHE A 31 -7.90 9.87 -15.87
C PHE A 31 -6.60 9.23 -16.42
N GLU A 32 -6.31 9.51 -17.68
CA GLU A 32 -5.04 9.19 -18.33
C GLU A 32 -4.11 10.39 -18.11
N THR A 33 -3.11 10.24 -17.27
CA THR A 33 -2.18 11.33 -16.90
C THR A 33 -1.12 11.56 -17.98
N GLY A 34 -0.58 12.78 -18.06
CA GLY A 34 0.47 13.14 -19.02
C GLY A 34 0.04 14.23 -20.01
N ALA A 35 0.95 14.64 -20.92
CA ALA A 35 0.77 15.76 -21.83
C ALA A 35 -0.43 15.62 -22.79
N ASP A 36 -0.80 14.39 -23.16
CA ASP A 36 -1.96 14.10 -24.01
C ASP A 36 -3.08 13.39 -23.25
N GLY A 37 -3.07 13.59 -21.92
CA GLY A 37 -3.96 12.91 -21.01
C GLY A 37 -5.42 13.25 -21.23
N ARG A 38 -6.31 12.30 -20.92
CA ARG A 38 -7.76 12.43 -21.11
C ARG A 38 -8.52 11.98 -19.86
N LEU A 39 -9.68 12.59 -19.67
CA LEU A 39 -10.67 12.15 -18.70
C LEU A 39 -11.80 11.45 -19.45
N ILE A 40 -12.10 10.22 -19.08
CA ILE A 40 -13.04 9.35 -19.79
C ILE A 40 -14.09 8.84 -18.80
N HIS A 41 -15.36 9.10 -19.11
CA HIS A 41 -16.51 8.62 -18.35
C HIS A 41 -17.41 7.79 -19.29
N ASP A 42 -17.64 6.53 -18.95
CA ASP A 42 -18.45 5.60 -19.76
C ASP A 42 -18.08 5.60 -21.26
N GLY A 43 -16.77 5.59 -21.55
CA GLY A 43 -16.26 5.60 -22.92
C GLY A 43 -16.28 6.97 -23.61
N THR A 44 -16.87 8.00 -22.99
CA THR A 44 -16.92 9.37 -23.54
C THR A 44 -15.79 10.21 -22.95
N VAL A 45 -15.09 10.96 -23.81
CA VAL A 45 -14.08 11.94 -23.36
C VAL A 45 -14.78 13.14 -22.75
N VAL A 46 -14.61 13.34 -21.44
CA VAL A 46 -15.20 14.44 -20.68
C VAL A 46 -14.19 15.51 -20.29
N GLY A 47 -12.93 15.33 -20.65
CA GLY A 47 -11.87 16.32 -20.43
C GLY A 47 -10.55 15.87 -21.02
N ARG A 48 -9.61 16.79 -21.10
CA ARG A 48 -8.24 16.55 -21.56
C ARG A 48 -7.23 17.40 -20.82
N VAL A 49 -6.01 16.93 -20.79
CA VAL A 49 -4.88 17.73 -20.30
C VAL A 49 -4.50 18.75 -21.37
N ILE A 50 -4.47 20.02 -21.01
CA ILE A 50 -4.05 21.13 -21.88
C ILE A 50 -2.58 21.47 -21.61
N VAL A 51 -2.18 21.44 -20.32
CA VAL A 51 -0.80 21.69 -19.91
C VAL A 51 -0.39 20.60 -18.93
N TRP A 52 0.81 20.08 -19.12
CA TRP A 52 1.42 19.11 -18.21
C TRP A 52 2.89 19.46 -17.99
N GLU A 53 3.15 20.07 -16.85
CA GLU A 53 4.47 20.48 -16.39
C GLU A 53 4.70 19.81 -15.03
N PRO A 54 5.29 18.59 -15.00
CA PRO A 54 5.49 17.86 -13.74
C PRO A 54 6.24 18.70 -12.72
N SER A 55 5.80 18.64 -11.47
CA SER A 55 6.28 19.40 -10.31
C SER A 55 5.89 20.87 -10.29
N GLU A 56 5.27 21.39 -11.34
CA GLU A 56 4.90 22.79 -11.45
C GLU A 56 3.41 23.00 -11.68
N ARG A 57 2.88 22.41 -12.78
CA ARG A 57 1.51 22.73 -13.18
C ARG A 57 0.84 21.63 -14.03
N CYS A 58 -0.45 21.47 -13.79
CA CYS A 58 -1.35 20.71 -14.66
C CYS A 58 -2.59 21.55 -14.95
N VAL A 59 -2.97 21.67 -16.22
CA VAL A 59 -4.20 22.35 -16.64
C VAL A 59 -5.09 21.36 -17.38
N LEU A 60 -6.33 21.26 -16.95
CA LEU A 60 -7.34 20.36 -17.48
C LEU A 60 -8.48 21.17 -18.12
N GLU A 61 -8.88 20.83 -19.32
CA GLU A 61 -10.21 21.16 -19.82
C GLU A 61 -11.17 20.11 -19.24
N TRP A 62 -12.28 20.56 -18.69
CA TRP A 62 -13.20 19.67 -17.97
C TRP A 62 -14.66 20.01 -18.26
N ARG A 63 -15.48 18.99 -18.44
CA ARG A 63 -16.93 19.06 -18.41
C ARG A 63 -17.54 17.77 -17.89
N PRO A 64 -18.63 17.78 -17.13
CA PRO A 64 -19.44 16.59 -16.89
C PRO A 64 -20.05 16.05 -18.18
N ALA A 65 -20.37 14.77 -18.20
CA ALA A 65 -21.03 14.14 -19.34
C ALA A 65 -22.43 14.73 -19.61
N SER A 66 -23.08 15.32 -18.59
CA SER A 66 -24.39 15.97 -18.68
C SER A 66 -24.38 17.33 -19.35
N TRP A 67 -23.22 17.96 -19.51
CA TRP A 67 -23.10 19.25 -20.15
C TRP A 67 -23.05 19.14 -21.66
N GLN A 68 -23.46 20.22 -22.34
CA GLN A 68 -23.33 20.30 -23.80
C GLN A 68 -21.86 20.30 -24.23
N PRO A 69 -21.50 19.84 -25.43
CA PRO A 69 -20.12 19.74 -25.89
C PRO A 69 -19.32 21.04 -25.89
N ASP A 70 -20.00 22.18 -25.98
CA ASP A 70 -19.41 23.53 -25.94
C ASP A 70 -19.31 24.11 -24.54
N GLN A 71 -19.98 23.52 -23.56
CA GLN A 71 -19.87 23.90 -22.16
C GLN A 71 -18.65 23.22 -21.54
N ARG A 72 -17.70 23.98 -21.09
CA ARG A 72 -16.48 23.48 -20.46
C ARG A 72 -15.89 24.49 -19.51
N THR A 73 -15.14 24.02 -18.55
CA THR A 73 -14.34 24.81 -17.63
C THR A 73 -12.89 24.41 -17.71
N THR A 74 -12.03 25.28 -17.22
CA THR A 74 -10.59 25.02 -17.07
C THR A 74 -10.27 24.85 -15.60
N VAL A 75 -9.59 23.74 -15.25
CA VAL A 75 -9.06 23.49 -13.90
C VAL A 75 -7.57 23.58 -13.97
N GLU A 76 -7.00 24.59 -13.34
CA GLU A 76 -5.56 24.74 -13.16
C GLU A 76 -5.15 24.28 -11.78
N ILE A 77 -4.14 23.43 -11.75
CA ILE A 77 -3.49 22.93 -10.55
C ILE A 77 -2.04 23.36 -10.63
N ARG A 78 -1.61 24.19 -9.63
CA ARG A 78 -0.25 24.71 -9.59
C ARG A 78 0.41 24.38 -8.27
N VAL A 79 1.71 24.10 -8.34
CA VAL A 79 2.57 23.83 -7.19
C VAL A 79 3.69 24.84 -7.19
N ASP A 80 3.70 25.70 -6.17
CA ASP A 80 4.73 26.72 -5.98
C ASP A 80 5.60 26.34 -4.78
N ALA A 81 6.92 26.40 -4.92
CA ALA A 81 7.83 26.26 -3.78
C ALA A 81 7.72 27.48 -2.85
N ALA A 82 7.64 27.24 -1.55
CA ALA A 82 7.56 28.30 -0.54
C ALA A 82 8.33 27.87 0.72
N ASP A 83 9.56 28.32 0.85
CA ASP A 83 10.49 27.96 1.93
C ASP A 83 10.57 26.43 2.14
N ASP A 84 10.12 25.91 3.28
CA ASP A 84 10.14 24.48 3.62
C ASP A 84 8.82 23.75 3.26
N VAL A 85 7.94 24.38 2.48
CA VAL A 85 6.64 23.84 2.10
C VAL A 85 6.38 24.05 0.62
N SER A 86 5.41 23.31 0.05
CA SER A 86 4.86 23.61 -1.26
C SER A 86 3.46 24.19 -1.12
N ARG A 87 3.17 25.24 -1.87
CA ARG A 87 1.83 25.79 -2.00
C ARG A 87 1.12 25.17 -3.18
N LEU A 88 0.07 24.42 -2.90
CA LEU A 88 -0.82 23.86 -3.90
C LEU A 88 -1.95 24.86 -4.14
N THR A 89 -2.14 25.26 -5.39
CA THR A 89 -3.26 26.11 -5.79
C THR A 89 -4.11 25.37 -6.82
N VAL A 90 -5.41 25.29 -6.54
CA VAL A 90 -6.40 24.77 -7.47
C VAL A 90 -7.37 25.89 -7.84
N GLU A 91 -7.48 26.15 -9.11
CA GLU A 91 -8.32 27.21 -9.65
C GLU A 91 -9.19 26.66 -10.77
N GLN A 92 -10.49 26.97 -10.76
CA GLN A 92 -11.41 26.60 -11.83
C GLN A 92 -11.97 27.88 -12.43
N SER A 93 -11.87 28.01 -13.74
CA SER A 93 -12.22 29.19 -14.53
C SER A 93 -13.09 28.82 -15.74
N ASP A 94 -13.37 29.83 -16.60
CA ASP A 94 -14.15 29.69 -17.85
C ASP A 94 -15.61 29.27 -17.66
N TRP A 95 -16.20 29.65 -16.53
CA TRP A 95 -17.62 29.39 -16.20
C TRP A 95 -18.62 30.06 -17.13
N GLN A 96 -18.19 30.98 -17.99
CA GLN A 96 -19.05 31.77 -18.85
C GLN A 96 -19.80 30.93 -19.90
N SER A 97 -19.27 29.76 -20.23
CA SER A 97 -19.90 28.80 -21.12
C SER A 97 -20.98 27.96 -20.45
N VAL A 98 -21.06 28.01 -19.12
CA VAL A 98 -21.93 27.15 -18.33
C VAL A 98 -23.16 27.96 -17.86
N THR A 99 -24.34 27.47 -18.23
CA THR A 99 -25.62 28.06 -17.83
C THR A 99 -26.39 27.08 -16.96
N GLY A 100 -26.69 27.43 -15.73
CA GLY A 100 -27.44 26.59 -14.78
C GLY A 100 -26.99 26.74 -13.34
N ASP A 101 -27.64 26.04 -12.42
CA ASP A 101 -27.36 26.06 -10.99
C ASP A 101 -26.30 25.01 -10.63
N ASP A 102 -25.05 25.26 -11.05
CA ASP A 102 -23.94 24.29 -10.95
C ASP A 102 -23.14 24.41 -9.63
N ALA A 103 -23.75 24.90 -8.56
CA ALA A 103 -23.14 24.96 -7.23
C ALA A 103 -22.67 23.59 -6.74
N GLU A 104 -23.31 22.51 -7.17
CA GLU A 104 -22.96 21.12 -6.84
C GLU A 104 -21.59 20.73 -7.44
N LEU A 105 -21.26 21.23 -8.63
CA LEU A 105 -19.97 20.98 -9.28
C LEU A 105 -18.81 21.78 -8.70
N MET A 106 -19.05 23.00 -8.25
CA MET A 106 -18.05 23.79 -7.52
C MET A 106 -17.73 23.13 -6.16
N GLY A 107 -18.74 22.57 -5.49
CA GLY A 107 -18.58 21.83 -4.25
C GLY A 107 -17.78 20.54 -4.41
N TRP A 108 -17.96 19.84 -5.53
CA TRP A 108 -17.29 18.57 -5.78
C TRP A 108 -15.75 18.69 -5.83
N PHE A 109 -15.22 19.59 -6.65
CA PHE A 109 -13.77 19.75 -6.76
C PHE A 109 -13.15 20.21 -5.44
N ALA A 110 -13.85 21.06 -4.70
CA ALA A 110 -13.44 21.50 -3.37
C ALA A 110 -13.44 20.37 -2.35
N SER A 111 -14.50 19.56 -2.28
CA SER A 111 -14.67 18.52 -1.28
C SER A 111 -13.87 17.25 -1.57
N GLU A 112 -13.80 16.83 -2.83
CA GLU A 112 -13.22 15.55 -3.22
C GLU A 112 -11.73 15.61 -3.54
N VAL A 113 -11.23 16.77 -3.96
CA VAL A 113 -9.81 16.96 -4.29
C VAL A 113 -9.09 17.77 -3.23
N SER A 114 -9.62 18.95 -2.86
CA SER A 114 -8.91 19.86 -1.96
C SER A 114 -9.06 19.50 -0.49
N ALA A 115 -10.18 18.91 -0.05
CA ALA A 115 -10.41 18.56 1.33
C ALA A 115 -9.38 17.55 1.91
N PRO A 116 -8.91 16.51 1.17
CA PRO A 116 -7.85 15.63 1.64
C PRO A 116 -6.55 16.41 1.97
N PHE A 117 -6.20 17.41 1.16
CA PHE A 117 -5.04 18.26 1.43
C PHE A 117 -5.24 19.21 2.61
N LEU A 118 -6.44 19.75 2.78
CA LEU A 118 -6.76 20.57 3.95
C LEU A 118 -6.64 19.76 5.25
N ALA A 119 -7.07 18.52 5.26
CA ALA A 119 -6.88 17.60 6.38
C ALA A 119 -5.40 17.30 6.64
N ALA A 120 -4.58 17.20 5.59
CA ALA A 120 -3.14 16.96 5.67
C ALA A 120 -2.33 18.17 6.18
N MET A 121 -2.90 19.38 6.22
CA MET A 121 -2.23 20.55 6.82
C MET A 121 -1.98 20.41 8.32
N VAL A 122 -2.74 19.54 9.02
CA VAL A 122 -2.44 19.19 10.42
C VAL A 122 -1.24 18.24 10.40
N PRO A 123 -0.09 18.58 11.04
CA PRO A 123 1.12 17.74 10.96
C PRO A 123 0.91 16.27 11.33
N ALA A 124 0.05 15.98 12.30
CA ALA A 124 -0.29 14.61 12.68
C ALA A 124 -1.06 13.88 11.57
N ALA A 125 -2.03 14.54 10.97
CA ALA A 125 -2.82 13.98 9.86
C ALA A 125 -1.97 13.76 8.61
N LEU A 126 -1.05 14.68 8.30
CA LEU A 126 -0.08 14.50 7.20
C LEU A 126 0.81 13.28 7.44
N GLY A 127 1.32 13.11 8.65
CA GLY A 127 2.13 11.95 9.00
C GLY A 127 1.36 10.62 8.89
N ASP A 128 0.08 10.59 9.30
CA ASP A 128 -0.79 9.43 9.14
C ASP A 128 -1.04 9.12 7.67
N TRP A 129 -1.36 10.15 6.89
CA TRP A 129 -1.60 10.03 5.46
C TRP A 129 -0.37 9.53 4.69
N LEU A 130 0.84 10.07 4.98
CA LEU A 130 2.10 9.61 4.37
C LEU A 130 2.40 8.15 4.74
N THR A 131 2.15 7.76 6.00
CA THR A 131 2.35 6.39 6.48
C THR A 131 1.37 5.43 5.81
N ASP A 132 0.10 5.83 5.69
CA ASP A 132 -0.91 5.04 4.98
C ASP A 132 -0.48 4.79 3.53
N ARG A 133 -0.15 5.85 2.83
CA ARG A 133 0.23 5.76 1.42
C ARG A 133 1.45 4.91 1.12
N ARG A 134 2.45 4.96 2.01
CA ARG A 134 3.73 4.25 1.81
C ARG A 134 3.72 2.82 2.28
N ALA A 135 3.03 2.53 3.38
CA ALA A 135 3.23 1.28 4.09
C ALA A 135 1.96 0.66 4.70
N ARG A 136 1.16 1.42 5.48
CA ARG A 136 0.01 0.84 6.19
C ARG A 136 -1.14 0.47 5.24
N ARG A 137 -1.43 1.32 4.25
CA ARG A 137 -2.39 1.08 3.16
C ARG A 137 -1.79 1.60 1.85
N PRO A 138 -0.78 0.93 1.30
CA PRO A 138 -0.03 1.45 0.16
C PRO A 138 -0.95 1.77 -1.01
N SER A 139 -0.78 2.96 -1.59
CA SER A 139 -1.63 3.43 -2.68
C SER A 139 -0.87 4.37 -3.60
N GLY A 140 -1.34 4.48 -4.85
CA GLY A 140 -0.79 5.36 -5.84
C GLY A 140 0.33 4.74 -6.69
N ALA A 141 0.83 5.48 -7.68
CA ALA A 141 1.76 4.98 -8.68
C ALA A 141 3.09 4.51 -8.06
N GLN A 142 3.64 5.30 -7.13
CA GLN A 142 4.88 4.96 -6.45
C GLN A 142 4.76 3.67 -5.63
N ALA A 143 3.68 3.53 -4.84
CA ALA A 143 3.44 2.31 -4.08
C ALA A 143 3.26 1.10 -5.01
N ARG A 144 2.46 1.22 -6.07
CA ARG A 144 2.31 0.15 -7.07
C ARG A 144 3.64 -0.27 -7.69
N ALA A 145 4.52 0.68 -8.03
CA ALA A 145 5.84 0.37 -8.56
C ALA A 145 6.73 -0.33 -7.53
N THR A 146 6.79 0.19 -6.31
CA THR A 146 7.60 -0.36 -5.22
C THR A 146 7.17 -1.78 -4.85
N TYR A 147 5.87 -2.03 -4.69
CA TYR A 147 5.36 -3.34 -4.25
C TYR A 147 5.24 -4.36 -5.38
N ARG A 148 5.37 -3.96 -6.65
CA ARG A 148 5.45 -4.88 -7.79
C ARG A 148 6.73 -5.68 -7.78
N ASP A 149 7.86 -5.06 -7.40
CA ASP A 149 9.19 -5.68 -7.32
C ASP A 149 9.95 -5.12 -6.11
N PRO A 150 9.61 -5.55 -4.89
CA PRO A 150 10.13 -4.98 -3.65
C PRO A 150 11.52 -5.54 -3.31
N LEU A 151 12.56 -5.12 -4.03
CA LEU A 151 13.92 -5.62 -3.93
C LEU A 151 14.41 -5.74 -2.47
N PHE A 152 14.15 -4.71 -1.65
CA PHE A 152 14.59 -4.67 -0.25
C PHE A 152 13.80 -5.61 0.68
N HIS A 153 12.69 -6.21 0.23
CA HIS A 153 11.94 -7.20 1.00
C HIS A 153 12.38 -8.64 0.69
N TYR A 154 13.00 -8.90 -0.46
CA TYR A 154 13.40 -10.25 -0.84
C TYR A 154 14.29 -10.97 0.16
N PRO A 155 15.27 -10.33 0.85
CA PRO A 155 16.04 -11.01 1.90
C PRO A 155 15.16 -11.61 3.00
N ASN A 156 14.13 -10.87 3.45
CA ASN A 156 13.17 -11.38 4.42
C ASN A 156 12.33 -12.53 3.84
N PHE A 157 11.89 -12.42 2.58
CA PHE A 157 11.10 -13.46 1.93
C PHE A 157 11.87 -14.78 1.83
N HIS A 158 13.15 -14.74 1.49
CA HIS A 158 14.01 -15.93 1.49
C HIS A 158 14.15 -16.56 2.87
N ALA A 159 14.32 -15.75 3.90
CA ALA A 159 14.40 -16.25 5.29
C ALA A 159 13.07 -16.88 5.72
N ILE A 160 11.93 -16.27 5.41
CA ILE A 160 10.60 -16.80 5.72
C ILE A 160 10.36 -18.13 4.98
N LEU A 161 10.70 -18.20 3.69
CA LEU A 161 10.55 -19.43 2.90
C LEU A 161 11.41 -20.58 3.44
N ALA A 162 12.61 -20.27 3.93
CA ALA A 162 13.49 -21.25 4.58
C ALA A 162 12.88 -21.81 5.88
N GLU A 163 12.21 -20.96 6.68
CA GLU A 163 11.52 -21.39 7.91
C GLU A 163 10.25 -22.20 7.60
N LEU A 164 9.50 -21.80 6.57
CA LEU A 164 8.29 -22.52 6.18
C LEU A 164 8.56 -23.87 5.55
N ALA A 165 9.65 -24.01 4.79
CA ALA A 165 9.99 -25.22 4.05
C ALA A 165 8.78 -25.76 3.23
N LEU A 166 8.20 -24.89 2.40
CA LEU A 166 6.98 -25.19 1.64
C LEU A 166 7.13 -26.37 0.68
N THR A 167 6.09 -27.14 0.55
CA THR A 167 5.95 -28.31 -0.34
C THR A 167 4.71 -28.18 -1.24
N PRO A 168 4.57 -28.99 -2.29
CA PRO A 168 3.34 -29.01 -3.10
C PRO A 168 2.06 -29.40 -2.33
N ALA A 169 2.19 -30.04 -1.16
CA ALA A 169 1.06 -30.40 -0.31
C ALA A 169 0.53 -29.23 0.53
N ASP A 170 1.29 -28.13 0.63
CA ASP A 170 0.93 -27.01 1.47
C ASP A 170 -0.15 -26.13 0.84
N TYR A 171 -0.98 -25.56 1.71
CA TYR A 171 -1.92 -24.50 1.38
C TYR A 171 -1.61 -23.29 2.27
N LEU A 172 -1.06 -22.27 1.65
CA LEU A 172 -0.52 -21.08 2.30
C LEU A 172 -1.57 -19.96 2.36
N VAL A 173 -1.64 -19.23 3.45
CA VAL A 173 -2.24 -17.89 3.48
C VAL A 173 -1.20 -16.83 3.82
N GLU A 174 -1.11 -15.77 3.02
CA GLU A 174 -0.34 -14.57 3.34
C GLU A 174 -1.29 -13.42 3.70
N VAL A 175 -1.18 -12.90 4.92
CA VAL A 175 -1.98 -11.77 5.41
C VAL A 175 -1.15 -10.49 5.31
N GLY A 176 -1.63 -9.53 4.53
CA GLY A 176 -0.89 -8.36 4.08
C GLY A 176 0.05 -8.69 2.92
N CYS A 177 -0.50 -9.28 1.85
CA CYS A 177 0.32 -9.77 0.74
C CYS A 177 0.91 -8.66 -0.14
N GLY A 178 0.51 -7.39 0.08
CA GLY A 178 0.97 -6.27 -0.73
C GLY A 178 0.82 -6.55 -2.22
N GLY A 179 1.84 -6.27 -3.02
CA GLY A 179 1.87 -6.55 -4.46
C GLY A 179 2.06 -8.02 -4.84
N GLY A 180 2.03 -8.97 -3.89
CA GLY A 180 2.06 -10.42 -4.15
C GLY A 180 3.43 -10.99 -4.52
N ALA A 181 4.51 -10.27 -4.28
CA ALA A 181 5.86 -10.72 -4.64
C ALA A 181 6.30 -11.94 -3.82
N PHE A 182 5.97 -12.01 -2.52
CA PHE A 182 6.23 -13.20 -1.72
C PHE A 182 5.44 -14.41 -2.22
N LEU A 183 4.15 -14.24 -2.52
CA LEU A 183 3.31 -15.32 -3.09
C LEU A 183 3.91 -15.88 -4.37
N LYS A 184 4.42 -15.00 -5.26
CA LYS A 184 5.09 -15.43 -6.49
C LYS A 184 6.29 -16.34 -6.23
N MET A 185 7.06 -16.05 -5.19
CA MET A 185 8.19 -16.91 -4.76
C MET A 185 7.70 -18.19 -4.11
N ALA A 186 6.74 -18.12 -3.19
CA ALA A 186 6.19 -19.26 -2.48
C ALA A 186 5.58 -20.32 -3.42
N LEU A 187 4.88 -19.87 -4.46
CA LEU A 187 4.25 -20.73 -5.46
C LEU A 187 5.23 -21.54 -6.31
N GLN A 188 6.53 -21.22 -6.29
CA GLN A 188 7.57 -22.02 -6.92
C GLN A 188 7.75 -23.40 -6.25
N SER A 189 7.36 -23.54 -4.98
CA SER A 189 7.32 -24.83 -4.28
C SER A 189 6.24 -25.79 -4.80
N GLY A 190 5.34 -25.31 -5.66
CA GLY A 190 4.17 -26.08 -6.15
C GLY A 190 2.96 -26.00 -5.22
N CYS A 191 3.01 -25.29 -4.10
CA CYS A 191 1.91 -25.11 -3.16
C CYS A 191 0.73 -24.36 -3.79
N ARG A 192 -0.42 -24.36 -3.09
CA ARG A 192 -1.52 -23.44 -3.34
C ARG A 192 -1.46 -22.30 -2.33
N ALA A 193 -2.05 -21.17 -2.67
CA ALA A 193 -2.03 -20.02 -1.76
C ALA A 193 -3.29 -19.16 -1.86
N VAL A 194 -3.52 -18.38 -0.77
CA VAL A 194 -4.42 -17.22 -0.73
C VAL A 194 -3.62 -16.03 -0.24
N GLY A 195 -3.68 -14.93 -0.96
CA GLY A 195 -3.16 -13.64 -0.52
C GLY A 195 -4.29 -12.75 -0.03
N VAL A 196 -4.10 -12.10 1.11
CA VAL A 196 -5.06 -11.16 1.67
C VAL A 196 -4.39 -9.81 1.84
N ASP A 197 -5.01 -8.75 1.34
CA ASP A 197 -4.63 -7.37 1.62
C ASP A 197 -5.87 -6.48 1.72
N TYR A 198 -5.77 -5.33 2.37
CA TYR A 198 -6.91 -4.41 2.47
C TYR A 198 -6.74 -3.15 1.60
N SER A 199 -5.62 -3.01 0.89
CA SER A 199 -5.38 -1.97 -0.08
C SER A 199 -5.85 -2.41 -1.47
N PRO A 200 -6.84 -1.72 -2.08
CA PRO A 200 -7.28 -2.02 -3.44
C PRO A 200 -6.14 -1.96 -4.46
N ASP A 201 -5.21 -0.99 -4.32
CA ASP A 201 -4.06 -0.85 -5.21
C ASP A 201 -3.13 -2.07 -5.13
N MET A 202 -2.92 -2.60 -3.92
CA MET A 202 -2.10 -3.79 -3.70
C MET A 202 -2.77 -5.05 -4.27
N ILE A 203 -4.09 -5.18 -4.10
CA ILE A 203 -4.88 -6.26 -4.70
C ILE A 203 -4.75 -6.27 -6.23
N GLU A 204 -4.84 -5.10 -6.88
CA GLU A 204 -4.65 -4.98 -8.33
C GLU A 204 -3.23 -5.44 -8.75
N VAL A 205 -2.19 -4.95 -8.05
CA VAL A 205 -0.80 -5.32 -8.33
C VAL A 205 -0.57 -6.82 -8.10
N ALA A 206 -1.08 -7.37 -6.99
CA ALA A 206 -0.91 -8.79 -6.65
C ALA A 206 -1.56 -9.71 -7.69
N ARG A 207 -2.73 -9.33 -8.20
CA ARG A 207 -3.41 -10.05 -9.28
C ARG A 207 -2.63 -10.02 -10.59
N ASP A 208 -2.09 -8.87 -10.95
CA ASP A 208 -1.31 -8.71 -12.17
C ASP A 208 0.02 -9.49 -12.09
N VAL A 209 0.77 -9.35 -10.99
CA VAL A 209 2.06 -10.04 -10.77
C VAL A 209 1.92 -11.57 -10.77
N ASN A 210 0.76 -12.10 -10.38
CA ASN A 210 0.49 -13.52 -10.22
C ASN A 210 -0.59 -14.05 -11.18
N ALA A 211 -0.85 -13.39 -12.30
CA ALA A 211 -1.93 -13.72 -13.22
C ALA A 211 -1.92 -15.19 -13.66
N ASP A 212 -0.75 -15.75 -13.95
CA ASP A 212 -0.62 -17.15 -14.38
C ASP A 212 -1.02 -18.15 -13.29
N ALA A 213 -0.64 -17.88 -12.03
CA ALA A 213 -0.98 -18.73 -10.90
C ALA A 213 -2.48 -18.67 -10.59
N ILE A 214 -3.10 -17.51 -10.75
CA ILE A 214 -4.55 -17.30 -10.61
C ILE A 214 -5.29 -18.07 -11.73
N ALA A 215 -4.86 -17.90 -12.98
CA ALA A 215 -5.43 -18.61 -14.12
C ALA A 215 -5.32 -20.14 -13.99
N ALA A 216 -4.25 -20.63 -13.37
CA ALA A 216 -4.03 -22.04 -13.06
C ALA A 216 -4.82 -22.53 -11.82
N GLY A 217 -5.60 -21.70 -11.16
CA GLY A 217 -6.37 -22.03 -9.95
C GLY A 217 -5.51 -22.36 -8.73
N ARG A 218 -4.24 -21.90 -8.70
CA ARG A 218 -3.32 -22.13 -7.58
C ARG A 218 -3.24 -20.98 -6.58
N LEU A 219 -3.74 -19.80 -6.95
CA LEU A 219 -3.74 -18.61 -6.13
C LEU A 219 -5.09 -17.90 -6.19
N GLU A 220 -5.54 -17.44 -5.03
CA GLU A 220 -6.65 -16.49 -4.89
C GLU A 220 -6.15 -15.22 -4.19
N ILE A 221 -6.64 -14.03 -4.59
CA ILE A 221 -6.34 -12.74 -3.98
C ILE A 221 -7.64 -12.11 -3.47
N VAL A 222 -7.70 -11.87 -2.16
CA VAL A 222 -8.88 -11.43 -1.43
C VAL A 222 -8.63 -10.08 -0.76
N GLU A 223 -9.55 -9.13 -0.95
CA GLU A 223 -9.53 -7.86 -0.20
C GLU A 223 -10.19 -8.07 1.16
N ALA A 224 -9.42 -7.94 2.25
CA ALA A 224 -9.95 -8.07 3.61
C ALA A 224 -9.02 -7.48 4.67
N ASN A 225 -9.57 -7.28 5.88
CA ASN A 225 -8.82 -6.85 7.06
C ASN A 225 -8.20 -8.05 7.79
N ALA A 226 -6.96 -7.91 8.24
CA ALA A 226 -6.21 -8.96 8.97
C ALA A 226 -6.91 -9.44 10.26
N ALA A 227 -7.69 -8.56 10.93
CA ALA A 227 -8.44 -8.90 12.16
C ALA A 227 -9.80 -9.57 11.88
N SER A 228 -10.19 -9.78 10.60
CA SER A 228 -11.46 -10.43 10.21
C SER A 228 -11.31 -11.01 8.82
N LEU A 229 -10.78 -12.21 8.74
CA LEU A 229 -10.51 -12.90 7.47
C LEU A 229 -11.78 -13.62 6.96
N PRO A 230 -12.24 -13.35 5.73
CA PRO A 230 -13.38 -14.05 5.12
C PRO A 230 -12.95 -15.44 4.61
N LEU A 231 -12.18 -16.15 5.40
CA LEU A 231 -11.60 -17.44 5.07
C LEU A 231 -12.10 -18.53 6.02
N PRO A 232 -12.26 -19.78 5.55
CA PRO A 232 -12.71 -20.87 6.39
C PRO A 232 -11.71 -21.20 7.50
N GLU A 233 -12.20 -21.72 8.61
CA GLU A 233 -11.37 -22.17 9.72
C GLU A 233 -10.68 -23.50 9.40
N SER A 234 -9.49 -23.70 9.96
CA SER A 234 -8.78 -24.99 9.96
C SER A 234 -8.47 -25.56 8.55
N VAL A 235 -8.12 -24.70 7.61
CA VAL A 235 -7.88 -25.09 6.21
C VAL A 235 -6.42 -24.94 5.77
N PHE A 236 -5.72 -23.90 6.26
CA PHE A 236 -4.38 -23.59 5.78
C PHE A 236 -3.32 -24.36 6.57
N THR A 237 -2.38 -24.99 5.87
CA THR A 237 -1.25 -25.69 6.49
C THR A 237 -0.13 -24.73 6.87
N CYS A 238 -0.06 -23.59 6.19
CA CYS A 238 0.95 -22.55 6.44
C CYS A 238 0.32 -21.16 6.42
N ALA A 239 0.92 -20.24 7.20
CA ALA A 239 0.52 -18.85 7.19
C ALA A 239 1.73 -17.90 7.33
N VAL A 240 1.60 -16.69 6.79
CA VAL A 240 2.62 -15.63 6.87
C VAL A 240 1.96 -14.27 7.17
N ILE A 241 2.62 -13.50 8.04
CA ILE A 241 2.41 -12.06 8.18
C ILE A 241 3.78 -11.39 8.07
N THR A 242 3.99 -10.54 7.08
CA THR A 242 5.23 -9.79 6.91
C THR A 242 4.96 -8.31 6.63
N GLY A 243 5.67 -7.40 7.35
CA GLY A 243 5.52 -5.97 7.18
C GLY A 243 4.17 -5.38 7.62
N VAL A 244 3.36 -6.11 8.40
CA VAL A 244 1.98 -5.72 8.77
C VAL A 244 1.81 -5.55 10.27
N LEU A 245 2.43 -6.42 11.08
CA LEU A 245 2.14 -6.52 12.52
C LEU A 245 2.29 -5.18 13.26
N GLY A 246 3.30 -4.40 12.90
CA GLY A 246 3.57 -3.09 13.52
C GLY A 246 2.49 -2.03 13.26
N PHE A 247 1.68 -2.19 12.22
CA PHE A 247 0.60 -1.26 11.86
C PHE A 247 -0.76 -1.63 12.45
N LEU A 248 -0.91 -2.85 12.97
CA LEU A 248 -2.21 -3.32 13.45
C LEU A 248 -2.60 -2.63 14.75
N SER A 249 -3.83 -2.13 14.82
CA SER A 249 -4.41 -1.59 16.06
C SER A 249 -4.59 -2.68 17.12
N ASP A 250 -4.98 -3.88 16.69
CA ASP A 250 -5.12 -5.07 17.52
C ASP A 250 -4.36 -6.26 16.89
N PRO A 251 -3.05 -6.41 17.18
CA PRO A 251 -2.26 -7.52 16.67
C PRO A 251 -2.70 -8.89 17.22
N VAL A 252 -3.29 -8.92 18.42
CA VAL A 252 -3.81 -10.17 19.01
C VAL A 252 -5.03 -10.66 18.24
N ALA A 253 -5.93 -9.78 17.83
CA ALA A 253 -7.07 -10.16 16.99
C ALA A 253 -6.62 -10.75 15.64
N ALA A 254 -5.62 -10.16 14.99
CA ALA A 254 -5.07 -10.69 13.75
C ALA A 254 -4.40 -12.07 13.94
N LEU A 255 -3.65 -12.26 15.01
CA LEU A 255 -3.05 -13.56 15.33
C LEU A 255 -4.12 -14.62 15.71
N LYS A 256 -5.24 -14.23 16.33
CA LYS A 256 -6.39 -15.14 16.56
C LYS A 256 -7.02 -15.58 15.24
N GLU A 257 -7.20 -14.65 14.31
CA GLU A 257 -7.71 -15.00 12.97
C GLU A 257 -6.73 -15.92 12.23
N LEU A 258 -5.41 -15.63 12.31
CA LEU A 258 -4.40 -16.50 11.76
C LEU A 258 -4.50 -17.93 12.33
N ARG A 259 -4.61 -18.05 13.67
CA ARG A 259 -4.82 -19.34 14.35
C ARG A 259 -6.12 -20.00 13.94
N ARG A 260 -7.21 -19.24 13.77
CA ARG A 260 -8.50 -19.80 13.34
C ARG A 260 -8.40 -20.47 11.97
N VAL A 261 -7.77 -19.83 11.00
CA VAL A 261 -7.69 -20.34 9.63
C VAL A 261 -6.67 -21.47 9.46
N LEU A 262 -5.65 -21.55 10.32
CA LEU A 262 -4.68 -22.64 10.31
C LEU A 262 -5.35 -23.98 10.66
N ALA A 263 -4.99 -25.03 9.93
CA ALA A 263 -5.31 -26.42 10.24
C ALA A 263 -4.59 -26.89 11.53
N PRO A 264 -5.02 -27.97 12.18
CA PRO A 264 -4.22 -28.63 13.19
C PRO A 264 -2.82 -28.93 12.64
N ASP A 265 -1.79 -28.74 13.47
CA ASP A 265 -0.37 -28.82 13.11
C ASP A 265 0.08 -27.79 12.05
N GLY A 266 -0.79 -26.88 11.66
CA GLY A 266 -0.46 -25.79 10.74
C GLY A 266 0.53 -24.81 11.38
N ARG A 267 1.51 -24.36 10.58
CA ARG A 267 2.61 -23.50 11.03
C ARG A 267 2.52 -22.11 10.46
N ALA A 268 2.99 -21.11 11.21
CA ALA A 268 3.06 -19.75 10.70
C ALA A 268 4.39 -19.07 11.02
N VAL A 269 4.77 -18.16 10.15
CA VAL A 269 5.88 -17.22 10.33
C VAL A 269 5.33 -15.80 10.34
N VAL A 270 5.61 -15.07 11.43
CA VAL A 270 5.19 -13.67 11.57
C VAL A 270 6.43 -12.81 11.76
N MET A 271 6.65 -11.83 10.90
CA MET A 271 7.72 -10.87 11.04
C MET A 271 7.24 -9.70 11.89
N GLY A 272 7.92 -9.46 13.01
CA GLY A 272 7.74 -8.26 13.82
C GLY A 272 8.47 -7.05 13.22
N THR A 273 8.26 -5.89 13.81
CA THR A 273 9.06 -4.69 13.55
C THR A 273 10.07 -4.56 14.68
N ASP A 274 11.34 -4.64 14.35
CA ASP A 274 12.42 -4.62 15.34
C ASP A 274 12.62 -3.21 15.92
N PRO A 275 12.84 -3.04 17.23
CA PRO A 275 13.15 -1.74 17.82
C PRO A 275 14.39 -1.07 17.21
N GLU A 276 15.35 -1.86 16.75
CA GLU A 276 16.57 -1.40 16.09
C GLU A 276 16.31 -0.73 14.73
N ASP A 277 15.14 -0.98 14.12
CA ASP A 277 14.73 -0.36 12.83
C ASP A 277 14.22 1.07 12.99
N ARG A 278 13.89 1.51 14.21
CA ARG A 278 13.34 2.85 14.46
C ARG A 278 14.31 3.94 13.98
N ASP A 279 13.77 4.91 13.25
CA ASP A 279 14.48 6.06 12.69
C ASP A 279 15.59 5.66 11.67
N THR A 280 15.55 4.44 11.18
CA THR A 280 16.39 3.96 10.07
C THR A 280 15.63 4.04 8.73
N PRO A 281 16.29 3.79 7.59
CA PRO A 281 15.59 3.65 6.31
C PRO A 281 14.49 2.58 6.28
N ALA A 282 14.54 1.58 7.19
CA ALA A 282 13.49 0.56 7.33
C ALA A 282 12.22 1.11 7.98
N ALA A 283 12.36 2.06 8.91
CA ALA A 283 11.24 2.70 9.61
C ALA A 283 11.52 4.19 9.85
N PRO A 284 11.57 5.03 8.77
CA PRO A 284 11.83 6.46 8.88
C PRO A 284 10.60 7.22 9.43
N GLU A 285 10.80 8.43 9.95
CA GLU A 285 9.69 9.34 10.22
C GLU A 285 8.97 9.76 8.91
N PRO A 286 7.67 9.98 8.94
CA PRO A 286 6.74 9.92 10.09
C PRO A 286 6.21 8.50 10.40
N MET A 287 6.69 7.48 9.72
CA MET A 287 6.24 6.10 9.91
C MET A 287 6.68 5.53 11.27
N ALA A 288 7.91 5.81 11.71
CA ALA A 288 8.45 5.30 12.98
C ALA A 288 7.58 5.63 14.20
N SER A 289 7.03 6.85 14.26
CA SER A 289 6.11 7.27 15.33
C SER A 289 4.73 6.58 15.29
N ARG A 290 4.43 5.85 14.22
CA ARG A 290 3.14 5.21 13.93
C ARG A 290 3.21 3.70 13.88
N LEU A 291 4.42 3.15 14.04
CA LEU A 291 4.69 1.72 14.15
C LEU A 291 4.77 1.28 15.61
N ARG A 292 4.34 0.06 15.86
CA ARG A 292 4.66 -0.68 17.07
C ARG A 292 5.91 -1.50 16.80
N PHE A 293 6.86 -1.41 17.69
CA PHE A 293 8.08 -2.20 17.69
C PHE A 293 7.98 -3.26 18.76
N TYR A 294 8.55 -4.43 18.52
CA TYR A 294 8.38 -5.60 19.36
C TYR A 294 9.72 -6.22 19.72
N GLU A 295 9.97 -6.34 21.02
CA GLU A 295 11.03 -7.23 21.52
C GLU A 295 10.60 -8.70 21.41
N GLU A 296 11.55 -9.62 21.64
CA GLU A 296 11.29 -11.06 21.59
C GLU A 296 10.17 -11.48 22.56
N GLU A 297 10.18 -10.92 23.77
CA GLU A 297 9.17 -11.19 24.80
C GLU A 297 7.77 -10.73 24.38
N ASP A 298 7.68 -9.56 23.72
CA ASP A 298 6.42 -8.99 23.23
C ASP A 298 5.79 -9.90 22.17
N LEU A 299 6.58 -10.33 21.19
CA LEU A 299 6.11 -11.24 20.13
C LEU A 299 5.60 -12.55 20.73
N GLY A 300 6.35 -13.12 21.68
CA GLY A 300 5.93 -14.33 22.38
C GLY A 300 4.66 -14.14 23.20
N ALA A 301 4.50 -12.99 23.85
CA ALA A 301 3.29 -12.66 24.62
C ALA A 301 2.06 -12.50 23.71
N LEU A 302 2.20 -11.82 22.58
CA LEU A 302 1.12 -11.68 21.58
C LEU A 302 0.64 -13.04 21.07
N ALA A 303 1.55 -13.94 20.71
CA ALA A 303 1.21 -15.26 20.23
C ALA A 303 0.46 -16.09 21.28
N ARG A 304 0.95 -16.09 22.52
CA ARG A 304 0.25 -16.77 23.64
C ARG A 304 -1.12 -16.18 23.94
N ALA A 305 -1.25 -14.85 23.87
CA ALA A 305 -2.56 -14.17 24.04
C ALA A 305 -3.53 -14.51 22.90
N ALA A 306 -3.03 -14.87 21.72
CA ALA A 306 -3.81 -15.36 20.60
C ALA A 306 -4.16 -16.86 20.70
N GLY A 307 -3.64 -17.57 21.70
CA GLY A 307 -3.93 -18.97 21.99
C GLY A 307 -2.96 -19.97 21.33
N PHE A 308 -1.81 -19.53 20.82
CA PHE A 308 -0.75 -20.44 20.39
C PHE A 308 0.00 -21.00 21.62
N GLU A 309 0.23 -22.29 21.64
CA GLU A 309 0.97 -22.98 22.71
C GLU A 309 2.42 -23.16 22.30
N GLU A 310 2.67 -23.57 21.06
CA GLU A 310 4.01 -23.72 20.51
C GLU A 310 4.46 -22.39 19.91
N VAL A 311 5.33 -21.69 20.64
CA VAL A 311 5.79 -20.34 20.31
C VAL A 311 7.31 -20.29 20.40
N ARG A 312 7.95 -19.88 19.32
CA ARG A 312 9.39 -19.62 19.26
C ARG A 312 9.64 -18.29 18.57
N VAL A 313 10.57 -17.51 19.11
CA VAL A 313 11.08 -16.32 18.41
C VAL A 313 12.53 -16.62 18.02
N VAL A 314 12.86 -16.37 16.77
CA VAL A 314 14.20 -16.61 16.23
C VAL A 314 14.71 -15.36 15.52
N ARG A 315 16.02 -15.14 15.57
CA ARG A 315 16.68 -14.15 14.74
C ARG A 315 17.34 -14.81 13.53
N ARG A 316 17.25 -14.18 12.37
CA ARG A 316 17.91 -14.63 11.14
C ARG A 316 18.70 -13.47 10.54
N THR A 317 19.97 -13.70 10.27
CA THR A 317 20.81 -12.79 9.52
C THR A 317 20.40 -12.80 8.05
N LEU A 318 20.27 -11.63 7.45
CA LEU A 318 19.76 -11.49 6.10
C LEU A 318 20.85 -11.17 5.07
N GLU A 319 22.07 -10.88 5.50
CA GLU A 319 23.16 -10.41 4.63
C GLU A 319 23.43 -11.37 3.45
N ARG A 320 23.42 -12.68 3.73
CA ARG A 320 23.58 -13.68 2.66
C ARG A 320 22.49 -13.53 1.59
N TYR A 321 21.24 -13.47 2.00
CA TYR A 321 20.12 -13.33 1.07
C TYR A 321 20.15 -11.98 0.36
N ALA A 322 20.56 -10.90 1.04
CA ALA A 322 20.70 -9.58 0.43
C ALA A 322 21.73 -9.59 -0.72
N ARG A 323 22.86 -10.28 -0.54
CA ARG A 323 23.85 -10.47 -1.61
C ARG A 323 23.32 -11.33 -2.76
N GLU A 324 22.63 -12.42 -2.43
CA GLU A 324 22.06 -13.34 -3.44
C GLU A 324 21.02 -12.66 -4.35
N VAL A 325 20.22 -11.73 -3.81
CA VAL A 325 19.21 -10.98 -4.60
C VAL A 325 19.73 -9.70 -5.24
N GLY A 326 21.02 -9.37 -5.04
CA GLY A 326 21.66 -8.24 -5.70
C GLY A 326 21.42 -6.89 -5.03
N ILE A 327 21.23 -6.85 -3.71
CA ILE A 327 21.20 -5.59 -2.95
C ILE A 327 22.55 -4.87 -3.19
N PRO A 328 22.54 -3.58 -3.57
CA PRO A 328 23.75 -2.80 -3.76
C PRO A 328 24.65 -2.78 -2.51
N ASP A 329 25.97 -2.84 -2.68
CA ASP A 329 26.93 -2.88 -1.56
C ASP A 329 26.72 -1.74 -0.55
N VAL A 330 26.37 -0.55 -1.02
CA VAL A 330 26.08 0.61 -0.17
C VAL A 330 24.88 0.38 0.78
N ALA A 331 23.97 -0.50 0.43
CA ALA A 331 22.78 -0.82 1.22
C ALA A 331 22.91 -2.14 2.04
N LEU A 332 23.95 -2.94 1.81
CA LEU A 332 24.18 -4.18 2.57
C LEU A 332 24.25 -3.98 4.09
N PRO A 333 24.79 -2.87 4.63
CA PRO A 333 24.76 -2.62 6.07
C PRO A 333 23.37 -2.69 6.72
N LEU A 334 22.29 -2.44 5.96
CA LEU A 334 20.91 -2.57 6.43
C LEU A 334 20.54 -4.03 6.78
N PHE A 335 21.27 -5.00 6.24
CA PHE A 335 21.02 -6.44 6.41
C PHE A 335 22.09 -7.17 7.21
N SER A 336 23.17 -6.45 7.61
CA SER A 336 24.34 -7.01 8.30
C SER A 336 24.25 -6.93 9.84
N GLY A 337 23.13 -6.48 10.38
CA GLY A 337 22.89 -6.34 11.82
C GLY A 337 22.64 -7.67 12.53
N PRO A 338 22.08 -7.62 13.75
CA PRO A 338 21.81 -8.83 14.56
C PRO A 338 20.78 -9.76 13.92
N GLY A 339 20.18 -9.36 12.82
CA GLY A 339 19.17 -10.11 12.07
C GLY A 339 17.74 -9.73 12.46
N THR A 340 16.82 -10.09 11.59
CA THR A 340 15.38 -9.85 11.77
C THR A 340 14.77 -10.91 12.69
N ARG A 341 13.83 -10.49 13.55
CA ARG A 341 13.06 -11.39 14.42
C ARG A 341 11.87 -11.99 13.68
N PHE A 342 11.74 -13.29 13.75
CA PHE A 342 10.58 -14.02 13.28
C PHE A 342 9.94 -14.77 14.45
N LEU A 343 8.65 -14.57 14.61
CA LEU A 343 7.79 -15.37 15.47
C LEU A 343 7.36 -16.61 14.70
N LEU A 344 7.70 -17.78 15.19
CA LEU A 344 7.30 -19.07 14.64
C LEU A 344 6.27 -19.70 15.60
N VAL A 345 5.11 -20.06 15.05
CA VAL A 345 4.02 -20.67 15.82
C VAL A 345 3.46 -21.88 15.11
N THR A 346 2.95 -22.86 15.89
CA THR A 346 2.22 -24.02 15.41
C THR A 346 0.86 -24.05 16.10
N LYS A 347 -0.19 -24.41 15.37
CA LYS A 347 -1.51 -24.63 15.94
C LYS A 347 -1.62 -26.07 16.42
N SER A 348 -1.65 -26.28 17.73
CA SER A 348 -2.00 -27.54 18.38
C SER A 348 -3.48 -27.88 18.14
#